data_7c96c7faf938d212e32926efe47315d9
#
_entry.id   7c96c7faf938d212e32926efe47315d9
#
_cell.length_a   1.000
_cell.length_b   1.000
_cell.length_c   1.000
_cell.angle_alpha   90.00
_cell.angle_beta   90.00
_cell.angle_gamma   90.00
#
_symmetry.space_group_name_H-M   'P 1'
#
loop_
_entity.id
_entity.type
_entity.pdbx_description
1 polymer ?
#
loop_
_entity_poly.entity_id
_entity_poly.type
_entity_poly.pdbx_seq_one_letter_code
_entity_poly.pdbx_strand_id
1 'polypeptide(L)'
;AVIQMTGRRKLSEMGGLYKTMPITLTLYMIGAFAISAFPFFSGFGSKSMVIAAAAGDNRAAVTLMLTLASSGTFLHTGLKLPYYMFFGKDCGLRPKEPPRNMLAAMGIAAVLCIGIGLFPGPLYALLPHPVDFEPYTGAHVTGSLGILFFTLLGFVVYLKALDPEPTISLDTDWFYRRGARAFMWFAEKPVAVWEGALSGISDSVILRYLHASARGGLRVDLNVVDAIVNGVARSVLSSGSLVRRLQTGVVTHYAAAMIGGVLAAIAVYSVAWGS
;
A
#
# COMPACT_ATOMS: atom_id res chain seq x y z
N ALA A 1 -10.89 -7.08 4.41
CA ALA A 1 -12.08 -7.82 4.05
C ALA A 1 -12.33 -8.97 5.04
N VAL A 2 -11.46 -9.99 5.08
CA VAL A 2 -11.68 -11.18 5.92
C VAL A 2 -11.84 -10.83 7.41
N ILE A 3 -10.95 -10.02 7.98
CA ILE A 3 -11.03 -9.60 9.39
C ILE A 3 -12.36 -8.88 9.68
N GLN A 4 -12.81 -8.01 8.80
CA GLN A 4 -14.05 -7.27 8.98
C GLN A 4 -15.28 -8.18 8.98
N MET A 5 -15.26 -9.21 8.12
CA MET A 5 -16.40 -10.12 7.98
C MET A 5 -16.41 -11.25 9.00
N THR A 6 -15.24 -11.69 9.49
CA THR A 6 -15.11 -12.80 10.44
C THR A 6 -14.91 -12.33 11.90
N GLY A 7 -14.41 -11.12 12.11
CA GLY A 7 -13.96 -10.63 13.42
C GLY A 7 -12.70 -11.32 13.95
N ARG A 8 -12.13 -12.26 13.19
CA ARG A 8 -10.94 -13.04 13.58
C ARG A 8 -9.68 -12.47 13.00
N ARG A 9 -8.57 -12.55 13.75
CA ARG A 9 -7.25 -12.06 13.35
C ARG A 9 -6.17 -13.13 13.26
N LYS A 10 -6.40 -14.30 13.86
CA LYS A 10 -5.44 -15.40 13.88
C LYS A 10 -5.81 -16.44 12.83
N LEU A 11 -4.83 -16.92 12.09
CA LEU A 11 -5.03 -17.98 11.10
C LEU A 11 -5.49 -19.30 11.73
N SER A 12 -5.05 -19.59 12.95
CA SER A 12 -5.49 -20.77 13.71
C SER A 12 -6.98 -20.79 14.06
N GLU A 13 -7.66 -19.64 13.91
CA GLU A 13 -9.09 -19.49 14.14
C GLU A 13 -9.91 -19.40 12.85
N MET A 14 -9.26 -19.54 11.70
CA MET A 14 -9.86 -19.41 10.36
C MET A 14 -9.72 -20.71 9.59
N GLY A 15 -10.55 -20.89 8.57
CA GLY A 15 -10.51 -22.02 7.65
C GLY A 15 -11.85 -22.25 6.98
N GLY A 16 -11.84 -22.83 5.79
CA GLY A 16 -13.05 -23.16 5.03
C GLY A 16 -13.80 -21.96 4.44
N LEU A 17 -13.19 -20.77 4.41
CA LEU A 17 -13.83 -19.55 3.94
C LEU A 17 -14.09 -19.52 2.43
N TYR A 18 -13.43 -20.40 1.65
CA TYR A 18 -13.70 -20.51 0.19
C TYR A 18 -15.15 -20.79 -0.14
N LYS A 19 -15.90 -21.43 0.80
CA LYS A 19 -17.31 -21.79 0.62
C LYS A 19 -18.24 -20.55 0.61
N THR A 20 -17.87 -19.50 1.31
CA THR A 20 -18.74 -18.34 1.54
C THR A 20 -18.17 -17.03 1.03
N MET A 21 -16.86 -16.99 0.73
CA MET A 21 -16.16 -15.80 0.23
C MET A 21 -15.35 -16.09 -1.06
N PRO A 22 -15.95 -16.68 -2.11
CA PRO A 22 -15.22 -17.05 -3.32
C PRO A 22 -14.71 -15.83 -4.11
N ILE A 23 -15.44 -14.73 -4.14
CA ILE A 23 -15.02 -13.52 -4.85
C ILE A 23 -13.80 -12.91 -4.14
N THR A 24 -13.87 -12.80 -2.81
CA THR A 24 -12.73 -12.34 -2.00
C THR A 24 -11.51 -13.22 -2.20
N LEU A 25 -11.67 -14.54 -2.22
CA LEU A 25 -10.59 -15.48 -2.50
C LEU A 25 -9.95 -15.22 -3.87
N THR A 26 -10.75 -15.10 -4.92
CA THR A 26 -10.25 -14.87 -6.28
C THR A 26 -9.46 -13.57 -6.37
N LEU A 27 -10.00 -12.48 -5.83
CA LEU A 27 -9.34 -11.18 -5.83
C LEU A 27 -8.07 -11.19 -4.96
N TYR A 28 -8.09 -11.91 -3.84
CA TYR A 28 -6.91 -12.12 -3.03
C TYR A 28 -5.81 -12.87 -3.80
N MET A 29 -6.17 -13.95 -4.50
CA MET A 29 -5.20 -14.77 -5.24
C MET A 29 -4.54 -13.97 -6.37
N ILE A 30 -5.26 -13.07 -7.05
CA ILE A 30 -4.68 -12.17 -8.04
C ILE A 30 -3.60 -11.28 -7.39
N GLY A 31 -3.90 -10.68 -6.24
CA GLY A 31 -2.92 -9.89 -5.49
C GLY A 31 -1.74 -10.73 -4.98
N ALA A 32 -2.01 -11.94 -4.54
CA ALA A 32 -1.00 -12.89 -4.07
C ALA A 32 -0.03 -13.31 -5.20
N PHE A 33 -0.55 -13.57 -6.39
CA PHE A 33 0.28 -13.82 -7.57
C PHE A 33 1.07 -12.59 -8.00
N ALA A 34 0.46 -11.40 -7.93
CA ALA A 34 1.16 -10.16 -8.23
C ALA A 34 2.35 -9.94 -7.30
N ILE A 35 2.17 -10.01 -5.99
CA ILE A 35 3.26 -9.79 -5.03
C ILE A 35 4.31 -10.91 -5.08
N SER A 36 3.93 -12.10 -5.53
CA SER A 36 4.83 -13.26 -5.65
C SER A 36 5.70 -13.23 -6.91
N ALA A 37 5.55 -12.24 -7.76
CA ALA A 37 6.21 -12.15 -9.06
C ALA A 37 5.84 -13.31 -10.01
N PHE A 38 4.57 -13.74 -9.98
CA PHE A 38 4.08 -14.70 -10.96
C PHE A 38 4.00 -14.03 -12.33
N PRO A 39 4.41 -14.70 -13.43
CA PRO A 39 4.29 -14.14 -14.78
C PRO A 39 2.87 -13.65 -15.07
N PHE A 40 2.75 -12.59 -15.87
CA PHE A 40 1.51 -11.88 -16.23
C PHE A 40 0.91 -10.99 -15.14
N PHE A 41 1.55 -10.88 -13.98
CA PHE A 41 1.14 -9.98 -12.91
C PHE A 41 2.18 -8.87 -12.68
N SER A 42 1.75 -7.74 -12.14
CA SER A 42 2.55 -6.51 -12.00
C SER A 42 3.88 -6.70 -11.28
N GLY A 43 3.92 -7.55 -10.26
CA GLY A 43 5.13 -7.82 -9.50
C GLY A 43 6.22 -8.56 -10.28
N PHE A 44 5.87 -9.26 -11.37
CA PHE A 44 6.84 -9.96 -12.20
C PHE A 44 7.77 -8.96 -12.90
N GLY A 45 7.21 -7.94 -13.56
CA GLY A 45 8.00 -6.92 -14.26
C GLY A 45 8.95 -6.17 -13.34
N SER A 46 8.48 -5.72 -12.17
CA SER A 46 9.29 -4.95 -11.23
C SER A 46 10.34 -5.78 -10.51
N LYS A 47 9.98 -6.95 -9.98
CA LYS A 47 10.92 -7.80 -9.24
C LYS A 47 11.99 -8.40 -10.13
N SER A 48 11.64 -8.88 -11.33
CA SER A 48 12.62 -9.42 -12.26
C SER A 48 13.62 -8.35 -12.69
N MET A 49 13.18 -7.12 -12.90
CA MET A 49 14.06 -6.00 -13.22
C MET A 49 15.06 -5.71 -12.09
N VAL A 50 14.61 -5.66 -10.83
CA VAL A 50 15.49 -5.42 -9.68
C VAL A 50 16.51 -6.54 -9.50
N ILE A 51 16.08 -7.80 -9.64
CA ILE A 51 16.97 -8.97 -9.52
C ILE A 51 17.97 -8.97 -10.69
N ALA A 52 17.52 -8.68 -11.91
CA ALA A 52 18.40 -8.60 -13.09
C ALA A 52 19.42 -7.47 -12.96
N ALA A 53 19.04 -6.31 -12.44
CA ALA A 53 19.96 -5.20 -12.18
C ALA A 53 21.04 -5.61 -11.17
N ALA A 54 20.67 -6.27 -10.07
CA ALA A 54 21.64 -6.75 -9.07
C ALA A 54 22.60 -7.82 -9.66
N ALA A 55 22.08 -8.67 -10.55
CA ALA A 55 22.89 -9.66 -11.26
C ALA A 55 23.83 -9.01 -12.28
N GLY A 56 23.37 -7.99 -13.01
CA GLY A 56 24.18 -7.23 -13.97
C GLY A 56 25.32 -6.47 -13.30
N ASP A 57 25.12 -5.99 -12.07
CA ASP A 57 26.16 -5.36 -11.24
C ASP A 57 27.13 -6.38 -10.60
N ASN A 58 27.02 -7.67 -10.94
CA ASN A 58 27.81 -8.76 -10.33
C ASN A 58 27.68 -8.86 -8.79
N ARG A 59 26.58 -8.42 -8.20
CA ARG A 59 26.32 -8.48 -6.77
C ARG A 59 25.67 -9.81 -6.37
N ALA A 60 26.40 -10.91 -6.48
CA ALA A 60 25.87 -12.26 -6.28
C ALA A 60 25.14 -12.45 -4.94
N ALA A 61 25.68 -11.91 -3.84
CA ALA A 61 25.04 -11.99 -2.52
C ALA A 61 23.69 -11.26 -2.47
N VAL A 62 23.62 -10.07 -3.08
CA VAL A 62 22.39 -9.28 -3.15
C VAL A 62 21.34 -9.99 -4.03
N THR A 63 21.75 -10.50 -5.18
CA THR A 63 20.91 -11.29 -6.08
C THR A 63 20.32 -12.51 -5.37
N LEU A 64 21.15 -13.25 -4.62
CA LEU A 64 20.70 -14.39 -3.84
C LEU A 64 19.70 -13.98 -2.76
N MET A 65 19.98 -12.93 -1.99
CA MET A 65 19.08 -12.42 -0.95
C MET A 65 17.73 -11.97 -1.51
N LEU A 66 17.71 -11.26 -2.64
CA LEU A 66 16.48 -10.84 -3.32
C LEU A 66 15.66 -12.03 -3.82
N THR A 67 16.33 -13.05 -4.35
CA THR A 67 15.70 -14.29 -4.81
C THR A 67 15.07 -15.06 -3.64
N LEU A 68 15.80 -15.22 -2.54
CA LEU A 68 15.29 -15.85 -1.31
C LEU A 68 14.12 -15.06 -0.71
N ALA A 69 14.21 -13.74 -0.66
CA ALA A 69 13.11 -12.88 -0.20
C ALA A 69 11.86 -13.02 -1.09
N SER A 70 12.04 -13.16 -2.39
CA SER A 70 10.93 -13.39 -3.33
C SER A 70 10.25 -14.73 -3.08
N SER A 71 11.01 -15.81 -2.87
CA SER A 71 10.46 -17.12 -2.54
C SER A 71 9.73 -17.13 -1.19
N GLY A 72 10.31 -16.45 -0.17
CA GLY A 72 9.68 -16.27 1.14
C GLY A 72 8.37 -15.50 1.07
N THR A 73 8.29 -14.47 0.21
CA THR A 73 7.05 -13.74 -0.02
C THR A 73 5.97 -14.64 -0.62
N PHE A 74 6.32 -15.47 -1.60
CA PHE A 74 5.38 -16.43 -2.18
C PHE A 74 4.94 -17.49 -1.17
N LEU A 75 5.89 -18.05 -0.40
CA LEU A 75 5.59 -19.03 0.65
C LEU A 75 4.57 -18.49 1.65
N HIS A 76 4.78 -17.26 2.11
CA HIS A 76 3.91 -16.67 3.13
C HIS A 76 2.59 -16.15 2.54
N THR A 77 2.66 -15.21 1.61
CA THR A 77 1.50 -14.49 1.10
C THR A 77 0.76 -15.26 0.01
N GLY A 78 1.49 -15.98 -0.83
CA GLY A 78 0.93 -16.74 -1.95
C GLY A 78 0.37 -18.10 -1.54
N LEU A 79 0.96 -18.74 -0.53
CA LEU A 79 0.62 -20.11 -0.16
C LEU A 79 0.06 -20.21 1.26
N LYS A 80 0.84 -19.84 2.28
CA LYS A 80 0.46 -20.06 3.69
C LYS A 80 -0.80 -19.32 4.08
N LEU A 81 -0.88 -18.02 3.81
CA LEU A 81 -2.05 -17.21 4.19
C LEU A 81 -3.33 -17.68 3.50
N PRO A 82 -3.40 -17.80 2.15
CA PRO A 82 -4.63 -18.22 1.50
C PRO A 82 -4.99 -19.67 1.84
N TYR A 83 -4.00 -20.57 1.96
CA TYR A 83 -4.28 -21.94 2.29
C TYR A 83 -4.99 -22.06 3.64
N TYR A 84 -4.41 -21.54 4.73
CA TYR A 84 -5.02 -21.69 6.05
C TYR A 84 -6.27 -20.84 6.25
N MET A 85 -6.37 -19.69 5.58
CA MET A 85 -7.54 -18.83 5.69
C MET A 85 -8.75 -19.38 4.92
N PHE A 86 -8.54 -19.83 3.68
CA PHE A 86 -9.63 -20.24 2.81
C PHE A 86 -9.81 -21.76 2.73
N PHE A 87 -8.74 -22.54 2.65
CA PHE A 87 -8.76 -23.99 2.41
C PHE A 87 -8.42 -24.85 3.63
N GLY A 88 -7.89 -24.24 4.70
CA GLY A 88 -7.53 -24.95 5.93
C GLY A 88 -8.70 -25.64 6.61
N LYS A 89 -8.44 -26.20 7.80
CA LYS A 89 -9.44 -26.89 8.61
C LYS A 89 -10.68 -26.00 8.82
N ASP A 90 -11.83 -26.51 8.42
CA ASP A 90 -13.09 -25.76 8.51
C ASP A 90 -13.46 -25.48 9.97
N CYS A 91 -13.39 -24.22 10.38
CA CYS A 91 -13.73 -23.76 11.71
C CYS A 91 -15.22 -23.41 11.89
N GLY A 92 -16.07 -23.75 10.90
CA GLY A 92 -17.51 -23.48 10.94
C GLY A 92 -17.89 -22.03 10.70
N LEU A 93 -16.93 -21.16 10.37
CA LEU A 93 -17.21 -19.76 10.04
C LEU A 93 -17.93 -19.67 8.68
N ARG A 94 -18.99 -18.88 8.65
CA ARG A 94 -19.79 -18.67 7.41
C ARG A 94 -20.07 -17.18 7.20
N PRO A 95 -19.02 -16.34 7.09
CA PRO A 95 -19.21 -14.94 6.81
C PRO A 95 -19.72 -14.73 5.39
N LYS A 96 -20.49 -13.66 5.17
CA LYS A 96 -20.86 -13.22 3.83
C LYS A 96 -19.67 -12.54 3.14
N GLU A 97 -19.79 -12.39 1.82
CA GLU A 97 -18.86 -11.53 1.07
C GLU A 97 -18.87 -10.10 1.61
N PRO A 98 -17.75 -9.38 1.59
CA PRO A 98 -17.68 -8.01 2.05
C PRO A 98 -18.54 -7.06 1.22
N PRO A 99 -18.80 -5.84 1.70
CA PRO A 99 -19.59 -4.84 0.99
C PRO A 99 -19.09 -4.58 -0.43
N ARG A 100 -19.99 -4.23 -1.34
CA ARG A 100 -19.70 -4.01 -2.77
C ARG A 100 -18.60 -2.99 -3.02
N ASN A 101 -18.52 -1.92 -2.23
CA ASN A 101 -17.46 -0.92 -2.32
C ASN A 101 -16.08 -1.51 -2.06
N MET A 102 -15.97 -2.43 -1.10
CA MET A 102 -14.71 -3.12 -0.80
C MET A 102 -14.33 -4.11 -1.90
N LEU A 103 -15.30 -4.86 -2.42
CA LEU A 103 -15.10 -5.74 -3.57
C LEU A 103 -14.69 -4.95 -4.82
N ALA A 104 -15.31 -3.79 -5.06
CA ALA A 104 -14.95 -2.92 -6.17
C ALA A 104 -13.52 -2.41 -6.06
N ALA A 105 -13.10 -1.97 -4.88
CA ALA A 105 -11.71 -1.54 -4.65
C ALA A 105 -10.71 -2.67 -4.89
N MET A 106 -10.99 -3.87 -4.37
CA MET A 106 -10.17 -5.06 -4.62
C MET A 106 -10.17 -5.44 -6.11
N GLY A 107 -11.31 -5.30 -6.80
CA GLY A 107 -11.44 -5.56 -8.23
C GLY A 107 -10.60 -4.59 -9.07
N ILE A 108 -10.65 -3.29 -8.77
CA ILE A 108 -9.81 -2.28 -9.43
C ILE A 108 -8.32 -2.61 -9.24
N ALA A 109 -7.91 -2.93 -8.01
CA ALA A 109 -6.53 -3.32 -7.74
C ALA A 109 -6.12 -4.59 -8.51
N ALA A 110 -7.01 -5.58 -8.61
CA ALA A 110 -6.77 -6.81 -9.37
C ALA A 110 -6.60 -6.54 -10.87
N VAL A 111 -7.45 -5.69 -11.44
CA VAL A 111 -7.34 -5.27 -12.85
C VAL A 111 -6.01 -4.55 -13.11
N LEU A 112 -5.60 -3.65 -12.21
CA LEU A 112 -4.30 -2.98 -12.32
C LEU A 112 -3.14 -3.95 -12.19
N CYS A 113 -3.22 -4.93 -11.28
CA CYS A 113 -2.20 -5.96 -11.14
C CYS A 113 -2.00 -6.78 -12.42
N ILE A 114 -3.09 -7.14 -13.10
CA ILE A 114 -3.03 -7.87 -14.37
C ILE A 114 -2.60 -6.93 -15.51
N GLY A 115 -3.21 -5.75 -15.61
CA GLY A 115 -2.93 -4.79 -16.69
C GLY A 115 -1.47 -4.36 -16.72
N ILE A 116 -0.89 -3.99 -15.59
CA ILE A 116 0.52 -3.62 -15.48
C ILE A 116 1.43 -4.83 -15.75
N GLY A 117 0.99 -6.03 -15.35
CA GLY A 117 1.73 -7.25 -15.62
C GLY A 117 1.80 -7.57 -17.11
N LEU A 118 0.68 -7.46 -17.83
CA LEU A 118 0.62 -7.73 -19.27
C LEU A 118 1.29 -6.63 -20.10
N PHE A 119 1.19 -5.39 -19.66
CA PHE A 119 1.69 -4.20 -20.38
C PHE A 119 2.62 -3.38 -19.46
N PRO A 120 3.87 -3.81 -19.23
CA PRO A 120 4.80 -3.10 -18.33
C PRO A 120 5.33 -1.79 -18.93
N GLY A 121 5.26 -1.60 -20.24
CA GLY A 121 5.79 -0.42 -20.94
C GLY A 121 5.33 0.93 -20.36
N PRO A 122 4.04 1.16 -20.15
CA PRO A 122 3.56 2.40 -19.53
C PRO A 122 4.12 2.65 -18.13
N LEU A 123 4.36 1.60 -17.33
CA LEU A 123 4.99 1.72 -16.03
C LEU A 123 6.47 2.12 -16.16
N TYR A 124 7.19 1.51 -17.11
CA TYR A 124 8.60 1.82 -17.34
C TYR A 124 8.80 3.24 -17.89
N ALA A 125 7.85 3.75 -18.67
CA ALA A 125 7.87 5.13 -19.15
C ALA A 125 7.76 6.19 -18.05
N LEU A 126 7.29 5.84 -16.87
CA LEU A 126 7.22 6.73 -15.70
C LEU A 126 8.53 6.78 -14.92
N LEU A 127 9.48 5.91 -15.21
CA LEU A 127 10.76 5.90 -14.49
C LEU A 127 11.63 7.10 -14.92
N PRO A 128 12.44 7.64 -13.98
CA PRO A 128 13.25 8.84 -14.25
C PRO A 128 14.37 8.62 -15.27
N HIS A 129 14.73 7.36 -15.54
CA HIS A 129 15.73 6.97 -16.51
C HIS A 129 15.13 5.99 -17.51
N PRO A 130 15.55 6.05 -18.79
CA PRO A 130 15.14 5.07 -19.78
C PRO A 130 15.52 3.66 -19.33
N VAL A 131 14.57 2.74 -19.42
CA VAL A 131 14.77 1.34 -19.03
C VAL A 131 14.62 0.48 -20.27
N ASP A 132 15.70 -0.19 -20.66
CA ASP A 132 15.73 -1.21 -21.69
C ASP A 132 15.74 -2.59 -21.02
N PHE A 133 14.57 -3.02 -20.56
CA PHE A 133 14.40 -4.30 -19.86
C PHE A 133 13.18 -5.03 -20.36
N GLU A 134 13.39 -6.24 -20.86
CA GLU A 134 12.32 -7.16 -21.26
C GLU A 134 12.08 -8.22 -20.17
N PRO A 135 10.98 -8.13 -19.41
CA PRO A 135 10.69 -9.12 -18.36
C PRO A 135 10.32 -10.50 -18.92
N TYR A 136 9.71 -10.56 -20.11
CA TYR A 136 9.16 -11.80 -20.68
C TYR A 136 10.15 -12.57 -21.54
N THR A 137 11.42 -12.59 -21.17
CA THR A 137 12.40 -13.51 -21.76
C THR A 137 12.21 -14.92 -21.24
N GLY A 138 12.54 -15.93 -22.04
CA GLY A 138 12.45 -17.33 -21.64
C GLY A 138 13.21 -17.61 -20.34
N ALA A 139 14.39 -17.00 -20.16
CA ALA A 139 15.21 -17.16 -18.94
C ALA A 139 14.53 -16.60 -17.68
N HIS A 140 13.97 -15.38 -17.77
CA HIS A 140 13.28 -14.76 -16.62
C HIS A 140 12.02 -15.53 -16.24
N VAL A 141 11.22 -15.94 -17.22
CA VAL A 141 9.98 -16.69 -16.96
C VAL A 141 10.29 -18.06 -16.36
N THR A 142 11.20 -18.84 -16.97
CA THR A 142 11.54 -20.17 -16.46
C THR A 142 12.23 -20.11 -15.10
N GLY A 143 13.12 -19.13 -14.89
CA GLY A 143 13.77 -18.92 -13.59
C GLY A 143 12.76 -18.59 -12.48
N SER A 144 11.84 -17.67 -12.72
CA SER A 144 10.80 -17.31 -11.75
C SER A 144 9.84 -18.46 -11.49
N LEU A 145 9.34 -19.14 -12.51
CA LEU A 145 8.48 -20.31 -12.35
C LEU A 145 9.19 -21.44 -11.60
N GLY A 146 10.48 -21.67 -11.88
CA GLY A 146 11.29 -22.67 -11.16
C GLY A 146 11.29 -22.40 -9.66
N ILE A 147 11.59 -21.16 -9.22
CA ILE A 147 11.57 -20.76 -7.82
C ILE A 147 10.18 -20.94 -7.21
N LEU A 148 9.13 -20.52 -7.91
CA LEU A 148 7.75 -20.65 -7.43
C LEU A 148 7.35 -22.13 -7.27
N PHE A 149 7.66 -22.99 -8.23
CA PHE A 149 7.36 -24.42 -8.14
C PHE A 149 8.15 -25.12 -7.04
N PHE A 150 9.43 -24.83 -6.87
CA PHE A 150 10.21 -25.38 -5.76
C PHE A 150 9.69 -24.90 -4.41
N THR A 151 9.28 -23.64 -4.30
CA THR A 151 8.67 -23.11 -3.08
C THR A 151 7.32 -23.77 -2.79
N LEU A 152 6.49 -23.99 -3.82
CA LEU A 152 5.23 -24.73 -3.71
C LEU A 152 5.47 -26.18 -3.26
N LEU A 153 6.45 -26.86 -3.86
CA LEU A 153 6.82 -28.21 -3.46
C LEU A 153 7.25 -28.24 -1.99
N GLY A 154 8.12 -27.32 -1.59
CA GLY A 154 8.53 -27.19 -0.19
C GLY A 154 7.35 -26.95 0.74
N PHE A 155 6.40 -26.07 0.35
CA PHE A 155 5.19 -25.81 1.13
C PHE A 155 4.35 -27.09 1.31
N VAL A 156 4.15 -27.87 0.26
CA VAL A 156 3.36 -29.12 0.31
C VAL A 156 4.03 -30.16 1.19
N VAL A 157 5.36 -30.32 1.07
CA VAL A 157 6.13 -31.27 1.89
C VAL A 157 6.07 -30.89 3.38
N TYR A 158 6.19 -29.62 3.70
CA TYR A 158 6.20 -29.12 5.08
C TYR A 158 4.83 -28.65 5.58
N LEU A 159 3.74 -28.97 4.88
CA LEU A 159 2.40 -28.48 5.17
C LEU A 159 1.98 -28.69 6.63
N LYS A 160 2.26 -29.88 7.17
CA LYS A 160 1.95 -30.22 8.58
C LYS A 160 2.79 -29.42 9.59
N ALA A 161 4.04 -29.13 9.27
CA ALA A 161 4.92 -28.36 10.14
C ALA A 161 4.61 -26.83 10.09
N LEU A 162 3.94 -26.38 9.03
CA LEU A 162 3.53 -24.98 8.84
C LEU A 162 2.15 -24.67 9.41
N ASP A 163 1.45 -25.67 9.97
CA ASP A 163 0.11 -25.47 10.55
C ASP A 163 0.12 -24.39 11.62
N PRO A 164 -0.80 -23.42 11.56
CA PRO A 164 -0.85 -22.33 12.53
C PRO A 164 -1.29 -22.84 13.89
N GLU A 165 -0.37 -22.94 14.81
CA GLU A 165 -0.64 -23.28 16.20
C GLU A 165 -1.09 -22.04 17.01
N PRO A 166 -1.97 -22.19 18.01
CA PRO A 166 -2.40 -21.10 18.88
C PRO A 166 -1.33 -20.75 19.93
N THR A 167 -0.07 -20.74 19.54
CA THR A 167 1.09 -20.45 20.38
C THR A 167 1.62 -19.05 20.13
N ILE A 168 2.41 -18.54 21.06
CA ILE A 168 3.17 -17.32 20.86
C ILE A 168 4.48 -17.70 20.21
N SER A 169 4.67 -17.34 18.93
CA SER A 169 5.96 -17.49 18.27
C SER A 169 7.04 -16.71 19.00
N LEU A 170 8.17 -17.35 19.27
CA LEU A 170 9.39 -16.66 19.67
C LEU A 170 9.94 -15.95 18.42
N ASP A 171 9.49 -14.73 18.24
CA ASP A 171 9.96 -13.85 17.18
C ASP A 171 10.80 -12.72 17.79
N THR A 172 11.36 -11.87 16.96
CA THR A 172 12.14 -10.70 17.38
C THR A 172 11.36 -9.80 18.34
N ASP A 173 10.04 -9.79 18.25
CA ASP A 173 9.15 -9.05 19.15
C ASP A 173 9.23 -9.55 20.62
N TRP A 174 9.63 -10.81 20.88
CA TRP A 174 9.86 -11.33 22.21
C TRP A 174 10.99 -10.57 22.91
N PHE A 175 12.06 -10.29 22.19
CA PHE A 175 13.17 -9.49 22.70
C PHE A 175 12.75 -8.06 23.01
N TYR A 176 11.95 -7.45 22.14
CA TYR A 176 11.37 -6.14 22.39
C TYR A 176 10.47 -6.13 23.62
N ARG A 177 9.61 -7.10 23.80
CA ARG A 177 8.69 -7.19 24.94
C ARG A 177 9.44 -7.46 26.25
N ARG A 178 10.48 -8.27 26.25
CA ARG A 178 11.34 -8.51 27.43
C ARG A 178 12.31 -7.36 27.64
N GLY A 179 12.95 -6.89 26.59
CA GLY A 179 13.83 -5.73 26.64
C GLY A 179 13.11 -4.45 27.02
N ALA A 180 11.87 -4.24 26.56
CA ALA A 180 11.03 -3.13 26.97
C ALA A 180 10.82 -3.10 28.48
N ARG A 181 10.57 -4.24 29.13
CA ARG A 181 10.45 -4.32 30.59
C ARG A 181 11.74 -3.94 31.32
N ALA A 182 12.87 -4.43 30.83
CA ALA A 182 14.17 -4.08 31.39
C ALA A 182 14.50 -2.59 31.17
N PHE A 183 14.18 -2.07 29.96
CA PHE A 183 14.35 -0.67 29.63
C PHE A 183 13.42 0.23 30.49
N MET A 184 12.15 -0.13 30.64
CA MET A 184 11.21 0.61 31.49
C MET A 184 11.66 0.60 32.96
N TRP A 185 12.14 -0.54 33.47
CA TRP A 185 12.70 -0.60 34.81
C TRP A 185 13.92 0.34 34.97
N PHE A 186 14.80 0.38 33.95
CA PHE A 186 15.93 1.29 33.94
C PHE A 186 15.50 2.76 33.84
N ALA A 187 14.51 3.06 32.98
CA ALA A 187 13.97 4.41 32.82
C ALA A 187 13.22 4.89 34.09
N GLU A 188 12.41 4.02 34.69
CA GLU A 188 11.57 4.37 35.84
C GLU A 188 12.35 4.44 37.17
N LYS A 189 13.44 3.69 37.32
CA LYS A 189 14.21 3.67 38.57
C LYS A 189 15.51 4.48 38.50
N PRO A 190 16.56 4.07 37.78
CA PRO A 190 17.80 4.83 37.76
C PRO A 190 17.66 6.21 37.11
N VAL A 191 16.92 6.30 35.99
CA VAL A 191 16.78 7.58 35.28
C VAL A 191 15.89 8.55 36.05
N ALA A 192 14.83 8.09 36.69
CA ALA A 192 13.98 8.94 37.51
C ALA A 192 14.72 9.49 38.74
N VAL A 193 15.62 8.71 39.35
CA VAL A 193 16.48 9.21 40.42
C VAL A 193 17.44 10.30 39.91
N TRP A 194 18.02 10.11 38.73
CA TRP A 194 18.86 11.10 38.05
C TRP A 194 18.05 12.34 37.64
N GLU A 195 16.87 12.13 37.09
CA GLU A 195 15.95 13.22 36.71
C GLU A 195 15.51 14.04 37.92
N GLY A 196 15.16 13.38 39.04
CA GLY A 196 14.86 14.05 40.29
C GLY A 196 16.03 14.84 40.86
N ALA A 197 17.28 14.37 40.68
CA ALA A 197 18.47 15.09 41.08
C ALA A 197 18.79 16.29 40.14
N LEU A 198 18.47 16.18 38.86
CA LEU A 198 18.69 17.24 37.87
C LEU A 198 17.52 18.24 37.80
N SER A 199 16.30 17.82 38.11
CA SER A 199 15.10 18.67 38.00
C SER A 199 15.13 19.86 38.95
N GLY A 200 15.79 19.72 40.13
CA GLY A 200 16.00 20.84 41.04
C GLY A 200 16.83 22.00 40.47
N ILE A 201 17.69 21.69 39.47
CA ILE A 201 18.54 22.69 38.80
C ILE A 201 17.86 23.24 37.51
N SER A 202 16.99 22.46 36.91
CA SER A 202 16.44 22.73 35.57
C SER A 202 15.13 23.51 35.55
N ASP A 203 14.30 23.41 36.60
CA ASP A 203 12.92 23.93 36.61
C ASP A 203 12.82 25.45 36.51
N SER A 204 13.80 26.19 37.03
CA SER A 204 13.72 27.64 37.09
C SER A 204 14.20 28.33 35.79
N VAL A 205 15.08 27.71 35.01
CA VAL A 205 15.71 28.32 33.84
C VAL A 205 15.27 27.67 32.55
N ILE A 206 15.53 26.36 32.41
CA ILE A 206 15.31 25.67 31.11
C ILE A 206 13.84 25.57 30.77
N LEU A 207 12.97 25.19 31.71
CA LEU A 207 11.53 25.10 31.48
C LEU A 207 10.90 26.44 31.13
N ARG A 208 11.36 27.53 31.76
CA ARG A 208 10.85 28.88 31.44
C ARG A 208 11.17 29.27 30.01
N TYR A 209 12.39 29.02 29.54
CA TYR A 209 12.78 29.25 28.14
C TYR A 209 12.08 28.31 27.16
N LEU A 210 11.96 27.05 27.53
CA LEU A 210 11.27 26.06 26.70
C LEU A 210 9.78 26.39 26.53
N HIS A 211 9.11 26.78 27.62
CA HIS A 211 7.71 27.21 27.56
C HIS A 211 7.53 28.55 26.81
N ALA A 212 8.52 29.42 26.86
CA ALA A 212 8.48 30.68 26.09
C ALA A 212 8.63 30.40 24.59
N SER A 213 9.59 29.53 24.20
CA SER A 213 9.80 29.14 22.82
C SER A 213 8.65 28.30 22.27
N ALA A 214 8.11 27.37 23.04
CA ALA A 214 6.94 26.58 22.67
C ALA A 214 5.69 27.46 22.44
N ARG A 215 5.46 28.44 23.34
CA ARG A 215 4.39 29.42 23.14
C ARG A 215 4.62 30.34 21.93
N GLY A 216 5.89 30.68 21.66
CA GLY A 216 6.28 31.39 20.43
C GLY A 216 5.98 30.54 19.17
N GLY A 217 6.43 29.31 19.15
CA GLY A 217 6.15 28.36 18.06
C GLY A 217 4.66 28.15 17.82
N LEU A 218 3.89 27.91 18.88
CA LEU A 218 2.44 27.78 18.78
C LEU A 218 1.76 29.04 18.22
N ARG A 219 2.24 30.22 18.56
CA ARG A 219 1.71 31.48 17.99
C ARG A 219 2.02 31.62 16.51
N VAL A 220 3.20 31.18 16.09
CA VAL A 220 3.57 31.16 14.66
C VAL A 220 2.71 30.15 13.92
N ASP A 221 2.54 28.96 14.49
CA ASP A 221 1.73 27.91 13.89
C ASP A 221 0.27 28.36 13.70
N LEU A 222 -0.39 28.80 14.78
CA LEU A 222 -1.79 29.23 14.74
C LEU A 222 -2.03 30.50 13.92
N ASN A 223 -1.12 31.50 13.98
CA ASN A 223 -1.37 32.78 13.35
C ASN A 223 -0.76 32.92 11.95
N VAL A 224 0.24 32.12 11.61
CA VAL A 224 0.90 32.16 10.30
C VAL A 224 0.58 30.94 9.48
N VAL A 225 0.93 29.74 9.98
CA VAL A 225 0.76 28.50 9.21
C VAL A 225 -0.71 28.19 8.99
N ASP A 226 -1.50 28.17 10.05
CA ASP A 226 -2.94 27.92 9.95
C ASP A 226 -3.68 29.02 9.19
N ALA A 227 -3.25 30.26 9.34
CA ALA A 227 -3.84 31.38 8.57
C ALA A 227 -3.57 31.25 7.06
N ILE A 228 -2.36 30.80 6.67
CA ILE A 228 -2.03 30.55 5.26
C ILE A 228 -2.83 29.34 4.75
N VAL A 229 -2.82 28.22 5.46
CA VAL A 229 -3.52 26.99 5.06
C VAL A 229 -5.03 27.25 4.92
N ASN A 230 -5.62 27.90 5.93
CA ASN A 230 -7.04 28.25 5.90
C ASN A 230 -7.35 29.33 4.86
N GLY A 231 -6.40 30.25 4.59
CA GLY A 231 -6.49 31.22 3.53
C GLY A 231 -6.55 30.60 2.15
N VAL A 232 -5.64 29.65 1.88
CA VAL A 232 -5.64 28.86 0.63
C VAL A 232 -6.94 28.05 0.50
N ALA A 233 -7.35 27.36 1.56
CA ALA A 233 -8.59 26.58 1.54
C ALA A 233 -9.82 27.46 1.25
N ARG A 234 -9.92 28.64 1.87
CA ARG A 234 -11.00 29.60 1.60
C ARG A 234 -10.95 30.13 0.16
N SER A 235 -9.76 30.40 -0.34
CA SER A 235 -9.57 30.84 -1.74
C SER A 235 -10.04 29.79 -2.73
N VAL A 236 -9.70 28.50 -2.50
CA VAL A 236 -10.15 27.39 -3.34
C VAL A 236 -11.68 27.24 -3.25
N LEU A 237 -12.26 27.32 -2.04
CA LEU A 237 -13.71 27.23 -1.85
C LEU A 237 -14.44 28.39 -2.51
N SER A 238 -13.93 29.62 -2.39
CA SER A 238 -14.54 30.77 -3.03
C SER A 238 -14.44 30.72 -4.55
N SER A 239 -13.28 30.33 -5.08
CA SER A 239 -13.09 30.10 -6.51
C SER A 239 -14.00 28.96 -7.02
N GLY A 240 -14.09 27.87 -6.28
CA GLY A 240 -15.03 26.77 -6.57
C GLY A 240 -16.48 27.22 -6.56
N SER A 241 -16.88 28.08 -5.61
CA SER A 241 -18.24 28.66 -5.56
C SER A 241 -18.54 29.59 -6.73
N LEU A 242 -17.53 30.31 -7.22
CA LEU A 242 -17.64 31.17 -8.41
C LEU A 242 -17.83 30.32 -9.67
N VAL A 243 -17.02 29.28 -9.84
CA VAL A 243 -17.13 28.33 -10.96
C VAL A 243 -18.47 27.58 -10.91
N ARG A 244 -18.93 27.21 -9.72
CA ARG A 244 -20.23 26.56 -9.53
C ARG A 244 -21.42 27.43 -9.95
N ARG A 245 -21.30 28.76 -9.88
CA ARG A 245 -22.34 29.67 -10.39
C ARG A 245 -22.47 29.66 -11.92
N LEU A 246 -21.41 29.24 -12.62
CA LEU A 246 -21.43 29.03 -14.08
C LEU A 246 -22.15 27.72 -14.47
N GLN A 247 -22.25 26.78 -13.53
CA GLN A 247 -22.98 25.54 -13.71
C GLN A 247 -24.44 25.73 -13.31
N THR A 248 -25.25 26.14 -14.25
CA THR A 248 -26.69 26.40 -14.01
C THR A 248 -27.49 25.10 -13.80
N GLY A 249 -26.93 23.92 -14.10
CA GLY A 249 -27.62 22.63 -14.02
C GLY A 249 -28.74 22.44 -15.04
N VAL A 250 -29.00 23.43 -15.87
CA VAL A 250 -30.04 23.42 -16.87
C VAL A 250 -29.44 23.08 -18.24
N VAL A 251 -29.80 21.93 -18.78
CA VAL A 251 -29.21 21.41 -20.05
C VAL A 251 -29.37 22.40 -21.22
N THR A 252 -30.49 23.13 -21.26
CA THR A 252 -30.75 24.16 -22.28
C THR A 252 -29.75 25.31 -22.24
N HIS A 253 -29.21 25.68 -21.08
CA HIS A 253 -28.18 26.74 -20.98
C HIS A 253 -26.85 26.28 -21.59
N TYR A 254 -26.50 25.02 -21.37
CA TYR A 254 -25.27 24.45 -21.97
C TYR A 254 -25.41 24.31 -23.49
N ALA A 255 -26.58 23.86 -23.96
CA ALA A 255 -26.87 23.78 -25.38
C ALA A 255 -26.83 25.17 -26.06
N ALA A 256 -27.40 26.20 -25.41
CA ALA A 256 -27.37 27.57 -25.91
C ALA A 256 -25.92 28.11 -25.94
N ALA A 257 -25.13 27.83 -24.91
CA ALA A 257 -23.72 28.23 -24.86
C ALA A 257 -22.88 27.53 -25.96
N MET A 258 -23.12 26.25 -26.22
CA MET A 258 -22.46 25.52 -27.31
C MET A 258 -22.83 26.09 -28.69
N ILE A 259 -24.13 26.32 -28.94
CA ILE A 259 -24.58 26.95 -30.20
C ILE A 259 -23.99 28.34 -30.35
N GLY A 260 -24.01 29.15 -29.30
CA GLY A 260 -23.40 30.48 -29.29
C GLY A 260 -21.90 30.45 -29.56
N GLY A 261 -21.18 29.49 -28.98
CA GLY A 261 -19.75 29.28 -29.24
C GLY A 261 -19.45 28.89 -30.70
N VAL A 262 -20.26 28.01 -31.28
CA VAL A 262 -20.13 27.63 -32.70
C VAL A 262 -20.42 28.82 -33.62
N LEU A 263 -21.48 29.59 -33.32
CA LEU A 263 -21.81 30.79 -34.13
C LEU A 263 -20.71 31.85 -34.01
N ALA A 264 -20.16 32.07 -32.83
CA ALA A 264 -19.03 32.98 -32.63
C ALA A 264 -17.77 32.51 -33.35
N ALA A 265 -17.47 31.21 -33.35
CA ALA A 265 -16.35 30.65 -34.09
C ALA A 265 -16.51 30.83 -35.59
N ILE A 266 -17.72 30.60 -36.15
CA ILE A 266 -18.04 30.84 -37.55
C ILE A 266 -17.90 32.34 -37.90
N ALA A 267 -18.41 33.22 -37.04
CA ALA A 267 -18.28 34.67 -37.26
C ALA A 267 -16.84 35.16 -37.25
N VAL A 268 -16.01 34.66 -36.31
CA VAL A 268 -14.58 34.96 -36.27
C VAL A 268 -13.87 34.41 -37.49
N TYR A 269 -14.22 33.19 -37.90
CA TYR A 269 -13.65 32.59 -39.10
C TYR A 269 -14.01 33.38 -40.40
N SER A 270 -15.28 33.79 -40.50
CA SER A 270 -15.75 34.59 -41.67
C SER A 270 -15.09 35.98 -41.73
N VAL A 271 -14.81 36.60 -40.59
CA VAL A 271 -14.11 37.90 -40.53
C VAL A 271 -12.61 37.73 -40.78
N ALA A 272 -11.99 36.68 -40.27
CA ALA A 272 -10.56 36.45 -40.39
C ALA A 272 -10.12 35.94 -41.76
N TRP A 273 -11.01 35.27 -42.51
CA TRP A 273 -10.68 34.59 -43.78
C TRP A 273 -11.63 34.94 -44.93
N GLY A 274 -12.56 35.87 -44.71
CA GLY A 274 -13.55 36.32 -45.70
C GLY A 274 -13.18 37.62 -46.40
N SER A 275 -11.90 38.09 -46.31
CA SER A 275 -11.35 39.21 -47.03
C SER A 275 -10.30 38.82 -48.05
#